data_1a59544abad3fcca541a3ce11ae872e7
#
_entry.id   1a59544abad3fcca541a3ce11ae872e7
#
_cell.length_a   1.000
_cell.length_b   1.000
_cell.length_c   1.000
_cell.angle_alpha   90.00
_cell.angle_beta   90.00
_cell.angle_gamma   90.00
#
_symmetry.space_group_name_H-M   'P 1'
#
loop_
_entity.id
_entity.type
_entity.pdbx_description
1 polymer ?
#
loop_
_entity_poly.entity_id
_entity_poly.type
_entity_poly.pdbx_seq_one_letter_code
_entity_poly.pdbx_strand_id
1 'polypeptide(L)'
;MCEAEQHDHRSPSRRGILRWGAAAVPAAAGLSALALPTQAATATPAVPGGGAYYEAVRGDTLRGIASRFLGSERRWTELYRLNQQVLDKSGEPRTGQRLALPESPDGAATRTFAPLPATAKPLPVPPEGYRLDRIGDAFYAVTAGGTQAAFLVTGAGVVVIDAPPSLAEALPAAIRRVTGRKVTHLVYSHDHADHTAGAAAFGDVVRIAHTATAERIRTAQDPGRPMPTVTFDDRYRLDLGGQRLLLSYPGANHEAGNILIHAPRQRAAMMVDLVMPGWAPFRAWGTADSVPGVLRAHDQLARMDLDTYIGGHVHRLGTKEDIEVSREFVRDLWNATGKAVAATDMAPYFGKVEPGNNWAGFDLYLQAVADKVEPVMYRKWLGRLGAVDVFTRENALTVALSHIVDAPRDL
;
A
#
# COMPACT_ATOMS: atom_id res chain seq x y z
N MET A 1 9.98 24.01 61.93
CA MET A 1 11.30 24.45 61.46
C MET A 1 11.89 23.30 60.70
N CYS A 2 11.78 23.35 59.40
CA CYS A 2 12.64 22.69 58.42
C CYS A 2 12.19 23.20 57.03
N GLU A 3 13.03 24.04 56.45
CA GLU A 3 12.85 24.69 55.17
C GLU A 3 12.95 23.66 54.04
N ALA A 4 12.07 23.76 53.04
CA ALA A 4 12.14 23.00 51.82
C ALA A 4 12.75 23.90 50.73
N GLU A 5 13.91 23.55 50.24
CA GLU A 5 14.57 24.20 49.11
C GLU A 5 13.84 23.83 47.79
N GLN A 6 13.46 24.85 47.06
CA GLN A 6 12.97 24.75 45.67
C GLN A 6 14.17 24.71 44.73
N HIS A 7 14.32 23.60 43.99
CA HIS A 7 15.19 23.55 42.83
C HIS A 7 14.41 23.79 41.56
N ASP A 8 14.66 24.96 40.97
CA ASP A 8 14.23 25.42 39.68
C ASP A 8 15.09 24.73 38.58
N HIS A 9 14.50 23.76 37.84
CA HIS A 9 15.08 23.18 36.64
C HIS A 9 14.37 23.69 35.38
N ARG A 10 14.88 24.83 34.87
CA ARG A 10 14.55 25.29 33.52
C ARG A 10 15.22 24.40 32.47
N SER A 11 14.47 23.67 31.72
CA SER A 11 14.92 23.01 30.50
C SER A 11 14.66 23.91 29.28
N PRO A 12 15.62 24.02 28.35
CA PRO A 12 15.44 24.87 27.16
C PRO A 12 14.57 24.21 26.09
N SER A 13 13.58 24.93 25.65
CA SER A 13 12.73 24.61 24.51
C SER A 13 13.54 24.66 23.21
N ARG A 14 13.62 23.55 22.49
CA ARG A 14 13.99 23.54 21.08
C ARG A 14 12.76 23.24 20.23
N ARG A 15 12.11 24.28 19.77
CA ARG A 15 11.17 24.22 18.65
C ARG A 15 11.96 24.07 17.35
N GLY A 16 12.03 22.88 16.81
CA GLY A 16 12.46 22.63 15.44
C GLY A 16 11.22 22.43 14.56
N ILE A 17 10.75 23.49 13.93
CA ILE A 17 9.66 23.43 12.95
C ILE A 17 10.26 22.94 11.63
N LEU A 18 10.01 21.68 11.26
CA LEU A 18 10.23 21.17 9.91
C LEU A 18 9.11 21.70 9.01
N ARG A 19 9.39 22.76 8.28
CA ARG A 19 8.56 23.22 7.16
C ARG A 19 8.79 22.31 5.96
N TRP A 20 7.80 21.54 5.57
CA TRP A 20 7.77 20.90 4.27
C TRP A 20 7.41 21.95 3.23
N GLY A 21 8.39 22.34 2.43
CA GLY A 21 8.20 23.23 1.30
C GLY A 21 7.55 22.47 0.14
N ALA A 22 6.41 22.94 -0.31
CA ALA A 22 5.82 22.54 -1.57
C ALA A 22 6.71 23.06 -2.71
N ALA A 23 7.39 22.17 -3.42
CA ALA A 23 8.08 22.49 -4.65
C ALA A 23 7.07 22.47 -5.80
N ALA A 24 6.75 23.64 -6.33
CA ALA A 24 6.01 23.81 -7.57
C ALA A 24 6.89 23.38 -8.74
N VAL A 25 6.38 22.46 -9.57
CA VAL A 25 6.98 22.08 -10.85
C VAL A 25 6.50 23.08 -11.93
N PRO A 26 7.38 23.73 -12.69
CA PRO A 26 6.95 24.60 -13.78
C PRO A 26 6.47 23.78 -14.98
N ALA A 27 5.35 24.19 -15.55
CA ALA A 27 4.84 23.68 -16.81
C ALA A 27 5.74 24.17 -17.95
N ALA A 28 6.30 23.23 -18.73
CA ALA A 28 6.95 23.52 -20.00
C ALA A 28 6.01 23.24 -21.16
N ALA A 29 5.81 24.28 -21.97
CA ALA A 29 5.00 24.29 -23.17
C ALA A 29 5.68 23.59 -24.34
N GLY A 30 4.90 22.87 -25.12
CA GLY A 30 4.89 22.71 -26.56
C GLY A 30 6.13 22.22 -27.28
N LEU A 31 5.99 21.12 -28.04
CA LEU A 31 6.58 21.02 -29.38
C LEU A 31 5.83 19.99 -30.24
N SER A 32 5.73 20.37 -31.46
CA SER A 32 4.91 19.92 -32.56
C SER A 32 5.12 18.46 -33.01
N ALA A 33 4.04 17.90 -33.55
CA ALA A 33 4.01 16.65 -34.28
C ALA A 33 4.82 16.70 -35.59
N LEU A 34 5.65 15.67 -35.81
CA LEU A 34 6.10 15.27 -37.14
C LEU A 34 5.76 13.81 -37.36
N ALA A 35 4.92 13.58 -38.37
CA ALA A 35 4.53 12.27 -38.84
C ALA A 35 5.71 11.61 -39.61
N LEU A 36 5.99 10.35 -39.37
CA LEU A 36 6.87 9.51 -40.17
C LEU A 36 6.15 8.23 -40.63
N PRO A 37 6.55 7.70 -41.81
CA PRO A 37 5.78 6.70 -42.51
C PRO A 37 5.98 5.27 -42.00
N THR A 38 4.92 4.50 -42.10
CA THR A 38 4.83 3.05 -41.91
C THR A 38 5.71 2.26 -42.86
N GLN A 39 6.62 1.45 -42.36
CA GLN A 39 7.11 0.25 -43.05
C GLN A 39 7.03 -0.94 -42.12
N ALA A 40 6.24 -1.94 -42.51
CA ALA A 40 6.21 -3.25 -41.90
C ALA A 40 7.48 -4.02 -42.28
N ALA A 41 8.29 -4.32 -41.29
CA ALA A 41 9.36 -5.30 -41.39
C ALA A 41 9.20 -6.31 -40.25
N THR A 42 9.21 -7.58 -40.60
CA THR A 42 9.26 -8.71 -39.65
C THR A 42 10.47 -8.58 -38.75
N ALA A 43 10.28 -8.08 -37.57
CA ALA A 43 11.36 -7.85 -36.61
C ALA A 43 11.58 -9.09 -35.77
N THR A 44 12.74 -9.70 -35.89
CA THR A 44 13.47 -10.35 -34.79
C THR A 44 13.42 -9.41 -33.58
N PRO A 45 13.10 -9.87 -32.37
CA PRO A 45 13.00 -8.96 -31.22
C PRO A 45 14.33 -8.24 -31.03
N ALA A 46 14.37 -6.99 -31.41
CA ALA A 46 15.51 -6.10 -31.20
C ALA A 46 15.59 -5.80 -29.70
N VAL A 47 16.73 -6.08 -29.09
CA VAL A 47 17.08 -5.61 -27.76
C VAL A 47 17.13 -4.09 -27.81
N PRO A 48 16.34 -3.35 -27.03
CA PRO A 48 16.32 -1.89 -27.11
C PRO A 48 17.62 -1.29 -26.60
N GLY A 49 18.20 -0.37 -27.41
CA GLY A 49 19.22 0.60 -26.99
C GLY A 49 20.63 0.06 -26.82
N GLY A 50 21.64 0.84 -27.22
CA GLY A 50 23.07 0.54 -27.15
C GLY A 50 23.68 0.38 -25.75
N GLY A 51 23.01 -0.36 -24.86
CA GLY A 51 23.48 -0.66 -23.51
C GLY A 51 24.56 -1.77 -23.49
N ALA A 52 25.30 -1.83 -22.40
CA ALA A 52 26.27 -2.88 -22.13
C ALA A 52 25.60 -4.24 -22.05
N TYR A 53 26.26 -5.27 -22.57
CA TYR A 53 25.81 -6.66 -22.51
C TYR A 53 26.82 -7.51 -21.76
N TYR A 54 26.29 -8.54 -21.10
CA TYR A 54 27.10 -9.59 -20.52
C TYR A 54 26.67 -10.94 -21.08
N GLU A 55 27.64 -11.75 -21.52
CA GLU A 55 27.40 -13.13 -21.93
C GLU A 55 27.61 -14.06 -20.72
N ALA A 56 26.54 -14.70 -20.28
CA ALA A 56 26.57 -15.54 -19.10
C ALA A 56 27.45 -16.78 -19.30
N VAL A 57 28.30 -17.10 -18.33
CA VAL A 57 29.15 -18.26 -18.33
C VAL A 57 28.57 -19.35 -17.39
N ARG A 58 29.12 -20.56 -17.50
CA ARG A 58 28.67 -21.68 -16.67
C ARG A 58 28.80 -21.39 -15.19
N GLY A 59 27.69 -21.53 -14.46
CA GLY A 59 27.60 -21.28 -13.01
C GLY A 59 27.21 -19.85 -12.64
N ASP A 60 27.02 -18.97 -13.62
CA ASP A 60 26.47 -17.64 -13.33
C ASP A 60 25.03 -17.72 -12.85
N THR A 61 24.74 -16.85 -11.90
CA THR A 61 23.39 -16.54 -11.43
C THR A 61 23.13 -15.04 -11.60
N LEU A 62 21.87 -14.64 -11.70
CA LEU A 62 21.55 -13.21 -11.76
C LEU A 62 22.10 -12.43 -10.55
N ARG A 63 22.16 -13.07 -9.37
CA ARG A 63 22.74 -12.46 -8.16
C ARG A 63 24.25 -12.28 -8.29
N GLY A 64 24.95 -13.29 -8.75
CA GLY A 64 26.41 -13.22 -8.99
C GLY A 64 26.77 -12.16 -10.03
N ILE A 65 25.99 -12.08 -11.11
CA ILE A 65 26.15 -11.06 -12.16
C ILE A 65 25.86 -9.65 -11.59
N ALA A 66 24.79 -9.50 -10.79
CA ALA A 66 24.46 -8.23 -10.13
C ALA A 66 25.54 -7.78 -9.15
N SER A 67 26.10 -8.71 -8.37
CA SER A 67 27.24 -8.42 -7.49
C SER A 67 28.43 -7.87 -8.28
N ARG A 68 28.78 -8.53 -9.40
CA ARG A 68 29.94 -8.20 -10.26
C ARG A 68 29.76 -6.87 -10.98
N PHE A 69 28.62 -6.63 -11.61
CA PHE A 69 28.42 -5.50 -12.52
C PHE A 69 27.65 -4.33 -11.90
N LEU A 70 26.86 -4.58 -10.84
CA LEU A 70 26.05 -3.55 -10.19
C LEU A 70 26.48 -3.28 -8.76
N GLY A 71 27.55 -3.94 -8.29
CA GLY A 71 28.11 -3.75 -6.95
C GLY A 71 27.29 -4.32 -5.80
N SER A 72 26.17 -5.01 -6.06
CA SER A 72 25.34 -5.62 -5.03
C SER A 72 24.50 -6.77 -5.58
N GLU A 73 24.53 -7.92 -4.93
CA GLU A 73 23.66 -9.06 -5.24
C GLU A 73 22.18 -8.70 -5.16
N ARG A 74 21.80 -7.75 -4.29
CA ARG A 74 20.42 -7.29 -4.11
C ARG A 74 19.85 -6.62 -5.37
N ARG A 75 20.70 -6.22 -6.31
CA ARG A 75 20.30 -5.59 -7.59
C ARG A 75 20.01 -6.59 -8.71
N TRP A 76 19.99 -7.91 -8.42
CA TRP A 76 19.65 -8.95 -9.40
C TRP A 76 18.29 -8.74 -10.05
N THR A 77 17.35 -8.09 -9.35
CA THR A 77 16.00 -7.79 -9.83
C THR A 77 16.02 -6.80 -11.02
N GLU A 78 17.02 -5.93 -11.09
CA GLU A 78 17.21 -5.03 -12.22
C GLU A 78 17.62 -5.81 -13.47
N LEU A 79 18.53 -6.76 -13.31
CA LEU A 79 18.93 -7.67 -14.39
C LEU A 79 17.76 -8.55 -14.83
N TYR A 80 17.02 -9.10 -13.86
CA TYR A 80 15.84 -9.92 -14.16
C TYR A 80 14.83 -9.16 -15.01
N ARG A 81 14.47 -7.92 -14.63
CA ARG A 81 13.51 -7.10 -15.37
C ARG A 81 13.94 -6.76 -16.79
N LEU A 82 15.21 -6.41 -16.97
CA LEU A 82 15.75 -6.12 -18.30
C LEU A 82 15.75 -7.34 -19.22
N ASN A 83 15.79 -8.53 -18.64
CA ASN A 83 16.04 -9.77 -19.36
C ASN A 83 14.89 -10.79 -19.30
N GLN A 84 13.73 -10.44 -18.75
CA GLN A 84 12.59 -11.35 -18.57
C GLN A 84 12.22 -12.15 -19.82
N GLN A 85 12.29 -11.51 -20.99
CA GLN A 85 11.90 -12.12 -22.27
C GLN A 85 12.88 -13.20 -22.75
N VAL A 86 14.10 -13.18 -22.26
CA VAL A 86 15.16 -14.11 -22.66
C VAL A 86 15.48 -15.15 -21.59
N LEU A 87 15.16 -14.90 -20.32
CA LEU A 87 15.33 -15.85 -19.22
C LEU A 87 14.33 -16.98 -19.32
N ASP A 88 14.73 -18.18 -18.91
CA ASP A 88 13.84 -19.34 -18.86
C ASP A 88 12.91 -19.33 -17.62
N LYS A 89 12.12 -20.41 -17.46
CA LYS A 89 11.18 -20.55 -16.34
C LYS A 89 11.85 -20.57 -14.96
N SER A 90 13.16 -20.83 -14.90
CA SER A 90 13.91 -20.78 -13.63
C SER A 90 14.22 -19.35 -13.20
N GLY A 91 14.19 -18.40 -14.15
CA GLY A 91 14.61 -17.01 -13.95
C GLY A 91 16.12 -16.83 -13.85
N GLU A 92 16.91 -17.87 -14.17
CA GLU A 92 18.36 -17.81 -14.17
C GLU A 92 18.94 -17.88 -15.61
N PRO A 93 20.12 -17.29 -15.85
CA PRO A 93 20.71 -17.26 -17.17
C PRO A 93 21.29 -18.63 -17.58
N ARG A 94 21.22 -18.93 -18.87
CA ARG A 94 21.92 -20.08 -19.46
C ARG A 94 23.31 -19.67 -19.95
N THR A 95 24.24 -20.61 -19.92
CA THR A 95 25.57 -20.40 -20.49
C THR A 95 25.48 -19.94 -21.96
N GLY A 96 26.21 -18.89 -22.30
CA GLY A 96 26.19 -18.25 -23.63
C GLY A 96 25.01 -17.29 -23.84
N GLN A 97 24.15 -17.09 -22.86
CA GLN A 97 23.04 -16.18 -22.98
C GLN A 97 23.50 -14.73 -22.80
N ARG A 98 23.13 -13.86 -23.74
CA ARG A 98 23.41 -12.42 -23.65
C ARG A 98 22.35 -11.76 -22.79
N LEU A 99 22.81 -11.07 -21.76
CA LEU A 99 22.00 -10.30 -20.82
C LEU A 99 22.29 -8.81 -21.00
N ALA A 100 21.25 -8.01 -21.11
CA ALA A 100 21.36 -6.57 -21.05
C ALA A 100 21.74 -6.15 -19.61
N LEU A 101 22.71 -5.27 -19.49
CA LEU A 101 23.07 -4.63 -18.22
C LEU A 101 22.39 -3.26 -18.12
N PRO A 102 21.96 -2.82 -16.93
CA PRO A 102 21.45 -1.47 -16.74
C PRO A 102 22.49 -0.43 -17.13
N GLU A 103 22.07 0.60 -17.85
CA GLU A 103 22.93 1.74 -18.10
C GLU A 103 23.20 2.48 -16.79
N SER A 104 24.47 2.79 -16.54
CA SER A 104 24.89 3.61 -15.41
C SER A 104 25.37 4.95 -15.94
N PRO A 105 24.60 6.05 -15.81
CA PRO A 105 25.00 7.33 -16.34
C PRO A 105 26.25 7.91 -15.68
N ASP A 106 26.56 7.62 -14.43
CA ASP A 106 27.69 8.20 -13.70
C ASP A 106 28.28 7.27 -12.63
N GLY A 107 28.28 5.97 -12.85
CA GLY A 107 28.78 5.02 -11.86
C GLY A 107 27.88 4.85 -10.61
N ALA A 108 26.87 5.69 -10.45
CA ALA A 108 25.84 5.54 -9.45
C ALA A 108 24.65 4.78 -10.07
N ALA A 109 24.44 3.57 -9.62
CA ALA A 109 23.42 2.70 -10.16
C ALA A 109 22.02 3.22 -9.80
N THR A 110 21.34 3.82 -10.77
CA THR A 110 19.94 4.20 -10.64
C THR A 110 19.06 2.95 -10.55
N ARG A 111 18.29 2.82 -9.47
CA ARG A 111 17.34 1.72 -9.33
C ARG A 111 16.23 1.88 -10.37
N THR A 112 16.08 0.91 -11.26
CA THR A 112 14.99 0.86 -12.23
C THR A 112 13.83 0.04 -11.68
N PHE A 113 12.61 0.43 -12.03
CA PHE A 113 11.38 -0.24 -11.60
C PHE A 113 10.65 -0.82 -12.81
N ALA A 114 9.86 -1.87 -12.58
CA ALA A 114 9.02 -2.44 -13.61
C ALA A 114 7.98 -1.42 -14.09
N PRO A 115 7.62 -1.44 -15.39
CA PRO A 115 6.53 -0.63 -15.91
C PRO A 115 5.22 -0.93 -15.17
N LEU A 116 4.40 0.10 -14.96
CA LEU A 116 3.09 -0.09 -14.34
C LEU A 116 2.18 -0.91 -15.25
N PRO A 117 1.55 -1.98 -14.76
CA PRO A 117 0.49 -2.68 -15.48
C PRO A 117 -0.71 -1.77 -15.70
N ALA A 118 -1.53 -2.08 -16.70
CA ALA A 118 -2.70 -1.27 -17.04
C ALA A 118 -3.65 -1.07 -15.84
N THR A 119 -3.78 -2.08 -14.98
CA THR A 119 -4.61 -2.07 -13.78
C THR A 119 -4.15 -1.08 -12.71
N ALA A 120 -2.86 -0.71 -12.71
CA ALA A 120 -2.25 0.22 -11.76
C ALA A 120 -2.06 1.64 -12.33
N LYS A 121 -2.33 1.85 -13.63
CA LYS A 121 -2.18 3.17 -14.24
C LYS A 121 -3.19 4.16 -13.66
N PRO A 122 -2.75 5.42 -13.39
CA PRO A 122 -3.65 6.45 -12.93
C PRO A 122 -4.77 6.71 -13.95
N LEU A 123 -5.97 6.95 -13.45
CA LEU A 123 -7.06 7.48 -14.26
C LEU A 123 -6.90 8.99 -14.44
N PRO A 124 -7.41 9.57 -15.55
CA PRO A 124 -7.40 11.01 -15.73
C PRO A 124 -8.06 11.74 -14.55
N VAL A 125 -7.44 12.83 -14.11
CA VAL A 125 -8.00 13.71 -13.09
C VAL A 125 -8.74 14.83 -13.78
N PRO A 126 -10.01 15.08 -13.46
CA PRO A 126 -10.78 16.20 -13.99
C PRO A 126 -10.16 17.57 -13.66
N PRO A 127 -10.54 18.65 -14.38
CA PRO A 127 -10.03 20.01 -14.13
C PRO A 127 -10.25 20.50 -12.70
N GLU A 128 -11.25 19.98 -12.01
CA GLU A 128 -11.57 20.30 -10.61
C GLU A 128 -10.52 19.79 -9.61
N GLY A 129 -9.54 18.98 -10.08
CA GLY A 129 -8.48 18.41 -9.25
C GLY A 129 -8.87 17.15 -8.49
N TYR A 130 -10.12 16.69 -8.61
CA TYR A 130 -10.60 15.45 -7.99
C TYR A 130 -11.60 14.72 -8.88
N ARG A 131 -11.72 13.42 -8.69
CA ARG A 131 -12.80 12.60 -9.25
C ARG A 131 -13.90 12.41 -8.23
N LEU A 132 -15.14 12.49 -8.73
CA LEU A 132 -16.36 12.19 -7.98
C LEU A 132 -17.06 11.01 -8.67
N ASP A 133 -16.96 9.84 -8.08
CA ASP A 133 -17.58 8.62 -8.59
C ASP A 133 -18.91 8.37 -7.86
N ARG A 134 -20.01 8.25 -8.62
CA ARG A 134 -21.31 7.84 -8.05
C ARG A 134 -21.38 6.32 -8.00
N ILE A 135 -21.61 5.80 -6.81
CA ILE A 135 -21.71 4.36 -6.53
C ILE A 135 -23.18 4.03 -6.22
N GLY A 136 -23.89 3.55 -7.24
CA GLY A 136 -25.32 3.26 -7.08
C GLY A 136 -26.13 4.48 -6.65
N ASP A 137 -27.03 4.27 -5.70
CA ASP A 137 -27.98 5.28 -5.24
C ASP A 137 -27.44 6.01 -4.01
N ALA A 138 -27.23 7.33 -4.15
CA ALA A 138 -26.86 8.24 -3.08
C ALA A 138 -25.48 8.02 -2.40
N PHE A 139 -24.65 7.10 -2.85
CA PHE A 139 -23.31 6.85 -2.33
C PHE A 139 -22.28 7.32 -3.34
N TYR A 140 -21.22 7.98 -2.85
CA TYR A 140 -20.22 8.64 -3.67
C TYR A 140 -18.83 8.43 -3.09
N ALA A 141 -17.83 8.28 -3.97
CA ALA A 141 -16.42 8.33 -3.59
C ALA A 141 -15.75 9.56 -4.20
N VAL A 142 -14.84 10.16 -3.45
CA VAL A 142 -13.99 11.27 -3.88
C VAL A 142 -12.56 10.79 -3.91
N THR A 143 -11.88 10.97 -5.05
CA THR A 143 -10.48 10.58 -5.23
C THR A 143 -9.66 11.79 -5.71
N ALA A 144 -8.60 12.13 -4.99
CA ALA A 144 -7.61 13.11 -5.42
C ALA A 144 -6.21 12.72 -4.91
N GLY A 145 -5.17 12.92 -5.74
CA GLY A 145 -3.79 12.65 -5.35
C GLY A 145 -3.50 11.23 -4.88
N GLY A 146 -4.34 10.26 -5.24
CA GLY A 146 -4.21 8.88 -4.79
C GLY A 146 -4.79 8.58 -3.40
N THR A 147 -5.57 9.52 -2.82
CA THR A 147 -6.32 9.33 -1.58
C THR A 147 -7.81 9.30 -1.87
N GLN A 148 -8.57 8.51 -1.11
CA GLN A 148 -9.99 8.30 -1.29
C GLN A 148 -10.76 8.52 0.02
N ALA A 149 -11.95 9.12 -0.08
CA ALA A 149 -12.96 9.17 0.96
C ALA A 149 -14.33 8.92 0.33
N ALA A 150 -15.33 8.66 1.15
CA ALA A 150 -16.69 8.42 0.64
C ALA A 150 -17.72 9.25 1.42
N PHE A 151 -18.90 9.43 0.81
CA PHE A 151 -20.05 10.00 1.52
C PHE A 151 -21.36 9.40 1.02
N LEU A 152 -22.30 9.29 1.95
CA LEU A 152 -23.66 8.79 1.70
C LEU A 152 -24.66 9.91 1.94
N VAL A 153 -25.44 10.26 0.92
CA VAL A 153 -26.54 11.22 1.03
C VAL A 153 -27.78 10.51 1.52
N THR A 154 -28.38 11.00 2.59
CA THR A 154 -29.56 10.40 3.21
C THR A 154 -30.72 11.40 3.30
N GLY A 155 -31.90 10.92 3.61
CA GLY A 155 -33.06 11.79 3.88
C GLY A 155 -32.86 12.76 5.06
N ALA A 156 -31.96 12.44 5.99
CA ALA A 156 -31.72 13.20 7.23
C ALA A 156 -30.36 13.94 7.28
N GLY A 157 -29.58 13.90 6.21
CA GLY A 157 -28.27 14.56 6.13
C GLY A 157 -27.26 13.73 5.35
N VAL A 158 -25.98 14.08 5.46
CA VAL A 158 -24.87 13.39 4.81
C VAL A 158 -24.04 12.66 5.86
N VAL A 159 -23.70 11.41 5.58
CA VAL A 159 -22.70 10.61 6.33
C VAL A 159 -21.40 10.66 5.53
N VAL A 160 -20.35 11.19 6.12
CA VAL A 160 -18.98 11.18 5.57
C VAL A 160 -18.26 9.94 6.10
N ILE A 161 -17.47 9.29 5.29
CA ILE A 161 -16.60 8.17 5.66
C ILE A 161 -15.19 8.61 5.38
N ASP A 162 -14.42 8.78 6.43
CA ASP A 162 -13.11 9.39 6.49
C ASP A 162 -13.04 10.85 6.01
N ALA A 163 -12.05 11.55 6.51
CA ALA A 163 -11.78 12.95 6.18
C ALA A 163 -10.27 13.17 6.03
N PRO A 164 -9.66 12.65 4.94
CA PRO A 164 -8.25 12.84 4.68
C PRO A 164 -7.88 14.33 4.59
N PRO A 165 -6.80 14.80 5.23
CA PRO A 165 -6.34 16.17 5.08
C PRO A 165 -6.05 16.57 3.62
N SER A 166 -5.59 15.61 2.81
CA SER A 166 -5.37 15.80 1.37
C SER A 166 -6.64 16.05 0.57
N LEU A 167 -7.82 15.75 1.11
CA LEU A 167 -9.14 15.99 0.52
C LEU A 167 -9.89 17.14 1.21
N ALA A 168 -9.23 17.94 2.04
CA ALA A 168 -9.88 18.99 2.85
C ALA A 168 -10.71 19.99 2.02
N GLU A 169 -10.30 20.30 0.78
CA GLU A 169 -11.06 21.15 -0.14
C GLU A 169 -11.99 20.33 -1.04
N ALA A 170 -11.51 19.21 -1.57
CA ALA A 170 -12.23 18.40 -2.55
C ALA A 170 -13.48 17.72 -1.96
N LEU A 171 -13.40 17.17 -0.76
CA LEU A 171 -14.52 16.43 -0.16
C LEU A 171 -15.73 17.33 0.17
N PRO A 172 -15.58 18.49 0.83
CA PRO A 172 -16.71 19.41 1.00
C PRO A 172 -17.24 19.98 -0.31
N ALA A 173 -16.37 20.24 -1.31
CA ALA A 173 -16.79 20.71 -2.64
C ALA A 173 -17.62 19.66 -3.37
N ALA A 174 -17.19 18.39 -3.34
CA ALA A 174 -17.91 17.27 -3.92
C ALA A 174 -19.28 17.07 -3.26
N ILE A 175 -19.37 17.18 -1.93
CA ILE A 175 -20.65 17.09 -1.19
C ILE A 175 -21.59 18.22 -1.65
N ARG A 176 -21.14 19.46 -1.69
CA ARG A 176 -21.96 20.61 -2.15
C ARG A 176 -22.43 20.48 -3.60
N ARG A 177 -21.62 19.87 -4.47
CA ARG A 177 -21.99 19.60 -5.87
C ARG A 177 -23.14 18.60 -5.98
N VAL A 178 -23.24 17.66 -5.04
CA VAL A 178 -24.24 16.59 -5.04
C VAL A 178 -25.52 17.00 -4.30
N THR A 179 -25.39 17.72 -3.17
CA THR A 179 -26.52 18.00 -2.29
C THR A 179 -26.32 19.27 -1.48
N GLY A 180 -27.43 19.96 -1.17
CA GLY A 180 -27.47 21.05 -0.18
C GLY A 180 -27.64 20.59 1.27
N ARG A 181 -27.71 19.27 1.53
CA ARG A 181 -27.86 18.72 2.89
C ARG A 181 -26.59 18.90 3.69
N LYS A 182 -26.75 19.16 4.99
CA LYS A 182 -25.61 19.24 5.93
C LYS A 182 -25.01 17.87 6.20
N VAL A 183 -23.70 17.83 6.47
CA VAL A 183 -23.06 16.69 7.07
C VAL A 183 -23.53 16.57 8.51
N THR A 184 -24.01 15.41 8.90
CA THR A 184 -24.54 15.11 10.23
C THR A 184 -23.77 14.00 10.94
N HIS A 185 -23.11 13.13 10.17
CA HIS A 185 -22.34 11.99 10.68
C HIS A 185 -21.00 11.89 9.98
N LEU A 186 -19.99 11.40 10.70
CA LEU A 186 -18.70 11.02 10.19
C LEU A 186 -18.31 9.67 10.77
N VAL A 187 -17.89 8.74 9.91
CA VAL A 187 -17.39 7.42 10.29
C VAL A 187 -15.89 7.41 10.11
N TYR A 188 -15.14 7.05 11.12
CA TYR A 188 -13.72 6.75 11.03
C TYR A 188 -13.53 5.29 10.63
N SER A 189 -12.79 5.03 9.54
CA SER A 189 -12.42 3.67 9.15
C SER A 189 -11.42 3.07 10.16
N HIS A 190 -10.43 3.86 10.57
CA HIS A 190 -9.41 3.57 11.57
C HIS A 190 -8.81 4.89 12.10
N ASP A 191 -7.67 4.89 12.81
CA ASP A 191 -7.14 6.10 13.43
C ASP A 191 -6.05 6.84 12.64
N HIS A 192 -5.54 6.31 11.53
CA HIS A 192 -4.44 6.95 10.81
C HIS A 192 -4.78 8.37 10.35
N ALA A 193 -3.80 9.27 10.53
CA ALA A 193 -3.98 10.70 10.34
C ALA A 193 -4.23 11.09 8.88
N ASP A 194 -3.64 10.38 7.93
CA ASP A 194 -3.82 10.61 6.50
C ASP A 194 -5.23 10.30 5.99
N HIS A 195 -6.03 9.54 6.77
CA HIS A 195 -7.45 9.27 6.52
C HIS A 195 -8.40 10.11 7.36
N THR A 196 -7.99 10.55 8.54
CA THR A 196 -8.94 11.07 9.53
C THR A 196 -8.63 12.45 10.09
N ALA A 197 -7.41 13.00 9.88
CA ALA A 197 -7.00 14.25 10.50
C ALA A 197 -7.64 15.53 9.90
N GLY A 198 -8.49 15.41 8.90
CA GLY A 198 -9.36 16.48 8.41
C GLY A 198 -10.76 16.52 9.08
N ALA A 199 -11.05 15.60 10.00
CA ALA A 199 -12.39 15.43 10.57
C ALA A 199 -12.90 16.62 11.40
N ALA A 200 -12.00 17.42 11.97
CA ALA A 200 -12.35 18.63 12.70
C ALA A 200 -13.05 19.68 11.83
N ALA A 201 -12.78 19.71 10.52
CA ALA A 201 -13.39 20.64 9.57
C ALA A 201 -14.91 20.47 9.41
N PHE A 202 -15.46 19.31 9.81
CA PHE A 202 -16.91 19.04 9.75
C PHE A 202 -17.68 19.55 10.98
N GLY A 203 -17.01 20.19 11.94
CA GLY A 203 -17.65 20.80 13.11
C GLY A 203 -18.29 19.77 14.03
N ASP A 204 -19.44 20.14 14.61
CA ASP A 204 -20.17 19.28 15.55
C ASP A 204 -21.09 18.30 14.81
N VAL A 205 -20.58 17.11 14.55
CA VAL A 205 -21.28 15.99 13.91
C VAL A 205 -21.16 14.74 14.78
N VAL A 206 -22.09 13.79 14.63
CA VAL A 206 -21.98 12.48 15.27
C VAL A 206 -20.79 11.72 14.65
N ARG A 207 -19.79 11.40 15.45
CA ARG A 207 -18.63 10.63 15.03
C ARG A 207 -18.71 9.20 15.52
N ILE A 208 -18.53 8.26 14.59
CA ILE A 208 -18.68 6.82 14.86
C ILE A 208 -17.34 6.16 14.57
N ALA A 209 -16.85 5.35 15.50
CA ALA A 209 -15.61 4.58 15.34
C ALA A 209 -15.64 3.27 16.09
N HIS A 210 -14.74 2.36 15.75
CA HIS A 210 -14.42 1.22 16.59
C HIS A 210 -13.78 1.68 17.91
N THR A 211 -14.02 0.96 19.01
CA THR A 211 -13.48 1.31 20.34
C THR A 211 -11.95 1.43 20.34
N ALA A 212 -11.23 0.54 19.64
CA ALA A 212 -9.78 0.62 19.52
C ALA A 212 -9.31 1.88 18.78
N THR A 213 -10.02 2.30 17.73
CA THR A 213 -9.78 3.58 17.03
C THR A 213 -9.95 4.76 17.97
N ALA A 214 -11.04 4.76 18.76
CA ALA A 214 -11.29 5.82 19.75
C ALA A 214 -10.16 5.93 20.79
N GLU A 215 -9.66 4.80 21.26
CA GLU A 215 -8.56 4.74 22.23
C GLU A 215 -7.25 5.30 21.65
N ARG A 216 -6.94 4.97 20.41
CA ARG A 216 -5.76 5.50 19.71
C ARG A 216 -5.86 6.99 19.44
N ILE A 217 -7.04 7.49 19.02
CA ILE A 217 -7.30 8.94 18.84
C ILE A 217 -7.13 9.66 20.19
N ARG A 218 -7.67 9.09 21.28
CA ARG A 218 -7.53 9.66 22.63
C ARG A 218 -6.07 9.78 23.05
N THR A 219 -5.26 8.76 22.74
CA THR A 219 -3.84 8.74 23.09
C THR A 219 -3.03 9.72 22.21
N ALA A 220 -3.37 9.86 20.94
CA ALA A 220 -2.69 10.73 20.00
C ALA A 220 -2.92 12.23 20.27
N GLN A 221 -4.04 12.60 20.90
CA GLN A 221 -4.42 13.99 21.23
C GLN A 221 -4.33 14.96 20.04
N ASP A 222 -4.61 14.47 18.84
CA ASP A 222 -4.57 15.25 17.62
C ASP A 222 -5.84 16.09 17.45
N PRO A 223 -5.77 17.43 17.43
CA PRO A 223 -6.95 18.29 17.28
C PRO A 223 -7.66 18.12 15.94
N GLY A 224 -6.98 17.60 14.90
CA GLY A 224 -7.57 17.28 13.60
C GLY A 224 -8.50 16.06 13.64
N ARG A 225 -8.39 15.23 14.68
CA ARG A 225 -9.17 14.00 14.90
C ARG A 225 -10.02 14.08 16.17
N PRO A 226 -11.13 14.82 16.18
CA PRO A 226 -12.02 14.89 17.34
C PRO A 226 -12.50 13.49 17.76
N MET A 227 -12.66 13.31 19.07
CA MET A 227 -13.11 12.04 19.64
C MET A 227 -14.43 11.57 19.03
N PRO A 228 -14.61 10.26 18.75
CA PRO A 228 -15.91 9.72 18.40
C PRO A 228 -16.89 9.89 19.54
N THR A 229 -18.14 10.19 19.18
CA THR A 229 -19.27 10.31 20.13
C THR A 229 -20.05 9.00 20.26
N VAL A 230 -19.83 8.08 19.31
CA VAL A 230 -20.40 6.73 19.29
C VAL A 230 -19.26 5.75 19.02
N THR A 231 -19.13 4.74 19.86
CA THR A 231 -18.17 3.64 19.68
C THR A 231 -18.87 2.29 19.65
N PHE A 232 -18.24 1.28 19.03
CA PHE A 232 -18.71 -0.10 18.99
C PHE A 232 -17.53 -1.08 18.97
N ASP A 233 -17.75 -2.33 19.38
CA ASP A 233 -16.70 -3.36 19.47
C ASP A 233 -16.75 -4.39 18.34
N ASP A 234 -17.93 -4.83 17.90
CA ASP A 234 -18.07 -5.87 16.87
C ASP A 234 -18.82 -5.36 15.65
N ARG A 235 -20.03 -4.84 15.85
CA ARG A 235 -20.91 -4.40 14.75
C ARG A 235 -21.70 -3.16 15.13
N TYR A 236 -21.89 -2.31 14.16
CA TYR A 236 -22.79 -1.17 14.29
C TYR A 236 -23.62 -1.01 13.03
N ARG A 237 -24.92 -0.78 13.20
CA ARG A 237 -25.83 -0.50 12.09
C ARG A 237 -26.30 0.94 12.16
N LEU A 238 -25.95 1.70 11.14
CA LEU A 238 -26.41 3.07 10.96
C LEU A 238 -27.58 3.07 9.96
N ASP A 239 -28.80 3.23 10.47
CA ASP A 239 -29.99 3.52 9.67
C ASP A 239 -30.28 5.02 9.75
N LEU A 240 -30.18 5.74 8.65
CA LEU A 240 -30.33 7.19 8.60
C LEU A 240 -31.05 7.63 7.33
N GLY A 241 -32.23 8.27 7.47
CA GLY A 241 -32.94 8.90 6.35
C GLY A 241 -33.17 7.99 5.15
N GLY A 242 -33.53 6.71 5.38
CA GLY A 242 -33.80 5.71 4.34
C GLY A 242 -32.57 5.02 3.76
N GLN A 243 -31.38 5.31 4.26
CA GLN A 243 -30.14 4.66 3.89
C GLN A 243 -29.57 3.85 5.05
N ARG A 244 -28.69 2.87 4.72
CA ARG A 244 -28.07 1.98 5.69
C ARG A 244 -26.60 1.80 5.43
N LEU A 245 -25.78 1.88 6.51
CA LEU A 245 -24.43 1.36 6.55
C LEU A 245 -24.33 0.28 7.62
N LEU A 246 -23.59 -0.77 7.32
CA LEU A 246 -23.23 -1.83 8.24
C LEU A 246 -21.73 -1.73 8.50
N LEU A 247 -21.37 -1.42 9.74
CA LEU A 247 -19.98 -1.37 10.18
C LEU A 247 -19.68 -2.66 10.92
N SER A 248 -18.55 -3.30 10.62
CA SER A 248 -18.13 -4.53 11.29
C SER A 248 -16.62 -4.56 11.51
N TYR A 249 -16.22 -5.15 12.61
CA TYR A 249 -14.83 -5.32 12.98
C TYR A 249 -14.37 -6.75 12.70
N PRO A 250 -13.44 -6.98 11.76
CA PRO A 250 -12.97 -8.32 11.43
C PRO A 250 -11.83 -8.83 12.32
N GLY A 251 -11.54 -8.13 13.42
CA GLY A 251 -10.33 -8.30 14.22
C GLY A 251 -9.18 -7.40 13.73
N ALA A 252 -8.14 -7.27 14.54
CA ALA A 252 -6.94 -6.52 14.19
C ALA A 252 -6.38 -7.01 12.83
N ASN A 253 -6.08 -6.06 11.94
CA ASN A 253 -5.62 -6.35 10.58
C ASN A 253 -4.56 -5.32 10.16
N HIS A 254 -4.84 -4.39 9.22
CA HIS A 254 -3.97 -3.25 8.94
C HIS A 254 -3.68 -2.43 10.21
N GLU A 255 -4.71 -2.17 11.00
CA GLU A 255 -4.64 -1.47 12.28
C GLU A 255 -5.64 -2.10 13.26
N ALA A 256 -5.43 -1.92 14.56
CA ALA A 256 -6.22 -2.57 15.61
C ALA A 256 -7.71 -2.21 15.59
N GLY A 257 -8.07 -1.05 15.05
CA GLY A 257 -9.45 -0.56 14.96
C GLY A 257 -9.99 -0.47 13.54
N ASN A 258 -9.26 -0.96 12.52
CA ASN A 258 -9.67 -0.86 11.13
C ASN A 258 -10.92 -1.70 10.85
N ILE A 259 -11.97 -1.06 10.35
CA ILE A 259 -13.31 -1.64 10.15
C ILE A 259 -13.67 -1.81 8.69
N LEU A 260 -14.59 -2.74 8.44
CA LEU A 260 -15.29 -2.91 7.19
C LEU A 260 -16.60 -2.10 7.23
N ILE A 261 -16.78 -1.20 6.27
CA ILE A 261 -17.95 -0.35 6.10
C ILE A 261 -18.69 -0.83 4.84
N HIS A 262 -19.87 -1.37 5.02
CA HIS A 262 -20.67 -1.95 3.95
C HIS A 262 -21.92 -1.12 3.70
N ALA A 263 -22.15 -0.74 2.46
CA ALA A 263 -23.36 -0.11 1.94
C ALA A 263 -24.14 -1.15 1.11
N PRO A 264 -25.01 -1.98 1.72
CA PRO A 264 -25.59 -3.15 1.06
C PRO A 264 -26.50 -2.80 -0.12
N ARG A 265 -27.26 -1.71 -0.01
CA ARG A 265 -28.13 -1.25 -1.11
C ARG A 265 -27.35 -0.84 -2.34
N GLN A 266 -26.16 -0.29 -2.15
CA GLN A 266 -25.26 0.15 -3.21
C GLN A 266 -24.29 -0.93 -3.67
N ARG A 267 -24.34 -2.12 -3.06
CA ARG A 267 -23.43 -3.23 -3.31
C ARG A 267 -21.96 -2.78 -3.26
N ALA A 268 -21.65 -1.97 -2.24
CA ALA A 268 -20.32 -1.35 -2.09
C ALA A 268 -19.76 -1.56 -0.69
N ALA A 269 -18.44 -1.71 -0.61
CA ALA A 269 -17.73 -1.78 0.65
C ALA A 269 -16.50 -0.85 0.64
N MET A 270 -16.20 -0.30 1.82
CA MET A 270 -14.96 0.42 2.09
C MET A 270 -14.24 -0.27 3.24
N MET A 271 -13.02 -0.67 3.02
CA MET A 271 -12.10 -1.14 4.04
C MET A 271 -10.73 -0.60 3.69
N VAL A 272 -10.34 0.43 4.40
CA VAL A 272 -9.18 1.26 4.07
C VAL A 272 -7.89 0.49 4.33
N ASP A 273 -6.89 0.68 3.48
CA ASP A 273 -5.51 0.17 3.58
C ASP A 273 -5.36 -1.36 3.55
N LEU A 274 -6.40 -2.06 3.12
CA LEU A 274 -6.33 -3.51 3.00
C LEU A 274 -6.07 -3.97 1.56
N VAL A 275 -6.90 -3.53 0.61
CA VAL A 275 -6.75 -3.84 -0.81
C VAL A 275 -6.43 -2.57 -1.58
N MET A 276 -5.33 -2.59 -2.31
CA MET A 276 -4.88 -1.52 -3.20
C MET A 276 -5.17 -1.93 -4.65
N PRO A 277 -6.30 -1.51 -5.27
CA PRO A 277 -6.71 -1.97 -6.59
C PRO A 277 -5.63 -1.81 -7.66
N GLY A 278 -5.14 -2.94 -8.19
CA GLY A 278 -4.06 -3.00 -9.18
C GLY A 278 -2.64 -2.94 -8.62
N TRP A 279 -2.46 -2.90 -7.31
CA TRP A 279 -1.14 -2.78 -6.67
C TRP A 279 -0.89 -3.89 -5.65
N ALA A 280 0.39 -4.24 -5.48
CA ALA A 280 0.83 -5.02 -4.32
C ALA A 280 0.62 -4.20 -3.03
N PRO A 281 0.42 -4.86 -1.88
CA PRO A 281 0.33 -4.18 -0.60
C PRO A 281 1.53 -3.26 -0.36
N PHE A 282 1.25 -2.10 0.21
CA PHE A 282 2.30 -1.15 0.58
C PHE A 282 3.33 -1.80 1.52
N ARG A 283 4.46 -1.14 1.71
CA ARG A 283 5.59 -1.53 2.57
C ARG A 283 5.11 -2.12 3.91
N ALA A 284 5.69 -3.24 4.31
CA ALA A 284 5.35 -3.94 5.56
C ALA A 284 3.83 -4.16 5.74
N TRP A 285 3.13 -4.48 4.64
CA TRP A 285 1.67 -4.63 4.60
C TRP A 285 0.91 -3.39 5.09
N GLY A 286 1.42 -2.20 4.73
CA GLY A 286 0.86 -0.95 5.21
C GLY A 286 1.08 -0.73 6.71
N THR A 287 2.18 -1.27 7.29
CA THR A 287 2.43 -1.29 8.74
C THR A 287 1.40 -2.09 9.54
N ALA A 288 0.94 -3.23 8.98
CA ALA A 288 -0.13 -4.03 9.58
C ALA A 288 0.16 -4.46 11.02
N ASP A 289 -0.81 -4.25 11.90
CA ASP A 289 -0.78 -4.73 13.29
C ASP A 289 -0.91 -6.27 13.38
N SER A 290 -1.54 -6.90 12.38
CA SER A 290 -1.70 -8.36 12.34
C SER A 290 -1.70 -8.90 10.92
N VAL A 291 -0.65 -9.58 10.52
CA VAL A 291 -0.57 -10.27 9.22
C VAL A 291 -1.64 -11.36 9.08
N PRO A 292 -1.86 -12.26 10.08
CA PRO A 292 -2.97 -13.22 10.04
C PRO A 292 -4.34 -12.54 9.94
N GLY A 293 -4.50 -11.39 10.58
CA GLY A 293 -5.71 -10.58 10.50
C GLY A 293 -5.97 -10.01 9.12
N VAL A 294 -4.92 -9.57 8.42
CA VAL A 294 -5.02 -9.12 7.02
C VAL A 294 -5.51 -10.25 6.12
N LEU A 295 -5.00 -11.48 6.29
CA LEU A 295 -5.47 -12.64 5.52
C LEU A 295 -6.95 -12.94 5.78
N ARG A 296 -7.39 -12.95 7.05
CA ARG A 296 -8.80 -13.16 7.41
C ARG A 296 -9.71 -12.06 6.85
N ALA A 297 -9.28 -10.81 6.90
CA ALA A 297 -10.04 -9.68 6.37
C ALA A 297 -10.22 -9.75 4.84
N HIS A 298 -9.18 -10.19 4.10
CA HIS A 298 -9.31 -10.48 2.66
C HIS A 298 -10.32 -11.58 2.40
N ASP A 299 -10.32 -12.66 3.20
CA ASP A 299 -11.30 -13.74 3.06
C ASP A 299 -12.73 -13.28 3.36
N GLN A 300 -12.90 -12.39 4.31
CA GLN A 300 -14.21 -11.81 4.62
C GLN A 300 -14.72 -10.94 3.45
N LEU A 301 -13.88 -10.05 2.93
CA LEU A 301 -14.22 -9.24 1.75
C LEU A 301 -14.54 -10.09 0.53
N ALA A 302 -13.76 -11.15 0.29
CA ALA A 302 -13.95 -12.05 -0.84
C ALA A 302 -15.29 -12.81 -0.81
N ARG A 303 -15.92 -12.98 0.35
CA ARG A 303 -17.25 -13.61 0.49
C ARG A 303 -18.40 -12.65 0.27
N MET A 304 -18.14 -11.34 0.23
CA MET A 304 -19.20 -10.35 0.09
C MET A 304 -19.69 -10.26 -1.36
N ASP A 305 -20.97 -10.06 -1.49
CA ASP A 305 -21.61 -9.72 -2.76
C ASP A 305 -21.56 -8.20 -2.95
N LEU A 306 -20.58 -7.73 -3.72
CA LEU A 306 -20.36 -6.32 -3.99
C LEU A 306 -19.82 -6.08 -5.40
N ASP A 307 -20.12 -4.90 -5.93
CA ASP A 307 -19.67 -4.45 -7.24
C ASP A 307 -18.50 -3.45 -7.12
N THR A 308 -18.51 -2.64 -6.07
CA THR A 308 -17.53 -1.55 -5.87
C THR A 308 -16.83 -1.69 -4.52
N TYR A 309 -15.52 -1.52 -4.56
CA TYR A 309 -14.66 -1.46 -3.39
C TYR A 309 -13.92 -0.12 -3.31
N ILE A 310 -13.82 0.45 -2.11
CA ILE A 310 -13.08 1.69 -1.82
C ILE A 310 -11.92 1.33 -0.89
N GLY A 311 -10.70 1.50 -1.38
CA GLY A 311 -9.48 1.07 -0.66
C GLY A 311 -8.82 2.15 0.19
N GLY A 312 -9.29 3.41 0.11
CA GLY A 312 -8.67 4.55 0.80
C GLY A 312 -7.50 5.17 0.04
N HIS A 313 -6.76 4.37 -0.68
CA HIS A 313 -5.63 4.79 -1.50
C HIS A 313 -5.78 4.40 -2.97
N VAL A 314 -4.78 4.80 -3.76
CA VAL A 314 -4.61 4.66 -5.20
C VAL A 314 -5.62 5.46 -6.04
N HIS A 315 -5.48 5.39 -7.37
CA HIS A 315 -6.12 6.35 -8.29
C HIS A 315 -7.50 5.93 -8.78
N ARG A 316 -7.98 4.74 -8.43
CA ARG A 316 -9.28 4.23 -8.86
C ARG A 316 -9.97 3.42 -7.76
N LEU A 317 -11.27 3.30 -7.91
CA LEU A 317 -12.04 2.36 -7.11
C LEU A 317 -11.71 0.92 -7.53
N GLY A 318 -11.90 -0.01 -6.62
CA GLY A 318 -11.75 -1.44 -6.85
C GLY A 318 -13.06 -2.11 -7.23
N THR A 319 -12.92 -3.35 -7.69
CA THR A 319 -14.00 -4.27 -8.01
C THR A 319 -13.88 -5.54 -7.17
N LYS A 320 -14.83 -6.42 -7.30
CA LYS A 320 -14.75 -7.77 -6.73
C LYS A 320 -13.51 -8.52 -7.20
N GLU A 321 -13.15 -8.37 -8.48
CA GLU A 321 -11.94 -8.98 -9.05
C GLU A 321 -10.65 -8.45 -8.39
N ASP A 322 -10.56 -7.14 -8.11
CA ASP A 322 -9.41 -6.59 -7.40
C ASP A 322 -9.23 -7.20 -6.01
N ILE A 323 -10.32 -7.47 -5.30
CA ILE A 323 -10.30 -8.15 -4.00
C ILE A 323 -9.76 -9.57 -4.15
N GLU A 324 -10.24 -10.33 -5.14
CA GLU A 324 -9.78 -11.71 -5.37
C GLU A 324 -8.31 -11.75 -5.79
N VAL A 325 -7.86 -10.83 -6.65
CA VAL A 325 -6.46 -10.71 -7.07
C VAL A 325 -5.57 -10.35 -5.88
N SER A 326 -5.99 -9.39 -5.04
CA SER A 326 -5.25 -9.03 -3.84
C SER A 326 -5.17 -10.20 -2.85
N ARG A 327 -6.30 -10.89 -2.63
CA ARG A 327 -6.37 -12.09 -1.80
C ARG A 327 -5.44 -13.20 -2.29
N GLU A 328 -5.40 -13.44 -3.59
CA GLU A 328 -4.48 -14.40 -4.20
C GLU A 328 -3.02 -13.99 -3.95
N PHE A 329 -2.67 -12.72 -4.14
CA PHE A 329 -1.34 -12.20 -3.91
C PHE A 329 -0.88 -12.39 -2.45
N VAL A 330 -1.71 -11.99 -1.48
CA VAL A 330 -1.33 -12.08 -0.05
C VAL A 330 -1.20 -13.53 0.41
N ARG A 331 -2.01 -14.44 -0.12
CA ARG A 331 -1.91 -15.88 0.14
C ARG A 331 -0.67 -16.50 -0.50
N ASP A 332 -0.35 -16.13 -1.72
CA ASP A 332 0.88 -16.57 -2.37
C ASP A 332 2.12 -16.12 -1.59
N LEU A 333 2.14 -14.86 -1.16
CA LEU A 333 3.24 -14.32 -0.37
C LEU A 333 3.37 -15.02 0.99
N TRP A 334 2.26 -15.24 1.68
CA TRP A 334 2.21 -16.01 2.93
C TRP A 334 2.78 -17.42 2.73
N ASN A 335 2.29 -18.16 1.73
CA ASN A 335 2.70 -19.53 1.45
C ASN A 335 4.16 -19.62 0.99
N ALA A 336 4.60 -18.70 0.12
CA ALA A 336 5.99 -18.69 -0.36
C ALA A 336 6.95 -18.39 0.80
N THR A 337 6.59 -17.46 1.67
CA THR A 337 7.40 -17.09 2.84
C THR A 337 7.44 -18.22 3.87
N GLY A 338 6.32 -18.86 4.18
CA GLY A 338 6.29 -20.00 5.10
C GLY A 338 7.16 -21.18 4.61
N LYS A 339 7.11 -21.47 3.31
CA LYS A 339 8.01 -22.47 2.69
C LYS A 339 9.48 -22.04 2.79
N ALA A 340 9.78 -20.77 2.57
CA ALA A 340 11.14 -20.26 2.66
C ALA A 340 11.68 -20.29 4.10
N VAL A 341 10.86 -19.94 5.09
CA VAL A 341 11.18 -20.04 6.52
C VAL A 341 11.50 -21.51 6.88
N ALA A 342 10.62 -22.44 6.52
CA ALA A 342 10.80 -23.87 6.80
C ALA A 342 12.04 -24.47 6.11
N ALA A 343 12.44 -23.95 4.95
CA ALA A 343 13.56 -24.45 4.15
C ALA A 343 14.89 -23.70 4.40
N THR A 344 14.94 -22.81 5.39
CA THR A 344 16.16 -22.01 5.69
C THR A 344 16.62 -22.31 7.11
N ASP A 345 17.74 -23.02 7.25
CA ASP A 345 18.39 -23.19 8.55
C ASP A 345 18.93 -21.84 9.01
N MET A 346 18.61 -21.47 10.24
CA MET A 346 19.01 -20.19 10.84
C MET A 346 20.46 -20.23 11.35
N ALA A 347 20.94 -21.34 11.84
CA ALA A 347 22.21 -21.49 12.53
C ALA A 347 23.43 -20.97 11.73
N PRO A 348 23.57 -21.24 10.40
CA PRO A 348 24.71 -20.78 9.62
C PRO A 348 24.86 -19.25 9.57
N TYR A 349 23.79 -18.49 9.78
CA TYR A 349 23.83 -17.00 9.70
C TYR A 349 24.45 -16.39 10.95
N PHE A 350 24.32 -17.03 12.10
CA PHE A 350 24.97 -16.57 13.34
C PHE A 350 26.49 -16.79 13.30
N GLY A 351 26.97 -17.77 12.54
CA GLY A 351 28.40 -17.97 12.31
C GLY A 351 29.05 -16.95 11.35
N LYS A 352 28.27 -16.09 10.70
CA LYS A 352 28.75 -15.06 9.75
C LYS A 352 28.92 -13.69 10.37
N VAL A 353 28.63 -13.56 11.65
CA VAL A 353 28.68 -12.27 12.38
C VAL A 353 29.58 -12.38 13.58
N GLU A 354 29.95 -11.25 14.15
CA GLU A 354 30.73 -11.21 15.40
C GLU A 354 29.99 -11.99 16.52
N PRO A 355 30.69 -12.83 17.30
CA PRO A 355 30.09 -13.57 18.40
C PRO A 355 29.32 -12.65 19.36
N GLY A 356 28.05 -12.98 19.61
CA GLY A 356 27.16 -12.18 20.42
C GLY A 356 26.33 -11.14 19.66
N ASN A 357 26.61 -10.85 18.37
CA ASN A 357 25.77 -10.00 17.52
C ASN A 357 24.59 -10.78 16.93
N ASN A 358 23.70 -11.24 17.81
CA ASN A 358 22.57 -12.10 17.41
C ASN A 358 21.57 -11.38 16.49
N TRP A 359 21.43 -10.06 16.62
CA TRP A 359 20.53 -9.30 15.75
C TRP A 359 21.01 -9.26 14.32
N ALA A 360 22.31 -9.10 14.08
CA ALA A 360 22.87 -9.17 12.74
C ALA A 360 22.70 -10.58 12.12
N GLY A 361 22.93 -11.64 12.91
CA GLY A 361 22.71 -13.02 12.45
C GLY A 361 21.26 -13.29 12.08
N PHE A 362 20.32 -12.79 12.90
CA PHE A 362 18.89 -12.92 12.62
C PHE A 362 18.45 -12.10 11.39
N ASP A 363 18.97 -10.87 11.23
CA ASP A 363 18.71 -10.08 10.01
C ASP A 363 19.20 -10.82 8.75
N LEU A 364 20.43 -11.34 8.77
CA LEU A 364 20.95 -12.12 7.64
C LEU A 364 20.07 -13.33 7.29
N TYR A 365 19.54 -14.01 8.31
CA TYR A 365 18.59 -15.10 8.11
C TYR A 365 17.30 -14.62 7.43
N LEU A 366 16.69 -13.53 7.93
CA LEU A 366 15.47 -12.96 7.34
C LEU A 366 15.70 -12.52 5.89
N GLN A 367 16.86 -11.90 5.61
CA GLN A 367 17.23 -11.52 4.24
C GLN A 367 17.33 -12.74 3.32
N ALA A 368 17.90 -13.86 3.81
CA ALA A 368 17.99 -15.10 3.04
C ALA A 368 16.62 -15.75 2.79
N VAL A 369 15.69 -15.61 3.73
CA VAL A 369 14.28 -16.01 3.51
C VAL A 369 13.66 -15.15 2.40
N ALA A 370 13.77 -13.82 2.46
CA ALA A 370 13.24 -12.93 1.45
C ALA A 370 13.86 -13.18 0.05
N ASP A 371 15.16 -13.52 -0.01
CA ASP A 371 15.86 -13.89 -1.23
C ASP A 371 15.24 -15.10 -1.94
N LYS A 372 14.65 -16.04 -1.19
CA LYS A 372 13.93 -17.19 -1.75
C LYS A 372 12.51 -16.83 -2.20
N VAL A 373 11.89 -15.84 -1.56
CA VAL A 373 10.50 -15.43 -1.83
C VAL A 373 10.38 -14.59 -3.08
N GLU A 374 11.27 -13.60 -3.26
CA GLU A 374 11.20 -12.66 -4.38
C GLU A 374 11.08 -13.32 -5.76
N PRO A 375 11.90 -14.31 -6.13
CA PRO A 375 11.80 -14.96 -7.44
C PRO A 375 10.45 -15.67 -7.65
N VAL A 376 9.88 -16.23 -6.58
CA VAL A 376 8.58 -16.92 -6.63
C VAL A 376 7.47 -15.92 -6.92
N MET A 377 7.47 -14.79 -6.21
CA MET A 377 6.46 -13.74 -6.38
C MET A 377 6.61 -13.04 -7.74
N TYR A 378 7.84 -12.73 -8.16
CA TYR A 378 8.08 -12.04 -9.41
C TYR A 378 7.62 -12.82 -10.63
N ARG A 379 7.86 -14.14 -10.69
CA ARG A 379 7.40 -14.98 -11.81
C ARG A 379 5.91 -14.91 -12.06
N LYS A 380 5.11 -14.74 -11.00
CA LYS A 380 3.64 -14.72 -11.12
C LYS A 380 3.07 -13.30 -11.20
N TRP A 381 3.65 -12.38 -10.45
CA TRP A 381 3.00 -11.12 -10.11
C TRP A 381 3.61 -9.89 -10.78
N LEU A 382 4.89 -9.93 -11.20
CA LEU A 382 5.50 -8.83 -11.89
C LEU A 382 4.79 -8.57 -13.22
N GLY A 383 4.32 -7.34 -13.43
CA GLY A 383 3.49 -6.97 -14.58
C GLY A 383 1.99 -7.24 -14.44
N ARG A 384 1.55 -7.94 -13.38
CA ARG A 384 0.11 -8.09 -13.02
C ARG A 384 -0.32 -7.02 -12.01
N LEU A 385 0.53 -6.70 -11.04
CA LEU A 385 0.31 -5.67 -10.05
C LEU A 385 1.46 -4.65 -10.08
N GLY A 386 1.15 -3.39 -9.81
CA GLY A 386 2.15 -2.35 -9.57
C GLY A 386 2.94 -2.60 -8.30
N ALA A 387 4.17 -2.10 -8.23
CA ALA A 387 5.06 -2.13 -7.08
C ALA A 387 5.42 -3.52 -6.52
N VAL A 388 5.22 -4.59 -7.27
CA VAL A 388 5.66 -5.94 -6.86
C VAL A 388 7.17 -5.96 -6.63
N ASP A 389 7.94 -5.33 -7.49
CA ASP A 389 9.39 -5.22 -7.36
C ASP A 389 9.85 -4.16 -6.34
N VAL A 390 8.93 -3.36 -5.84
CA VAL A 390 9.20 -2.33 -4.83
C VAL A 390 9.04 -2.90 -3.42
N PHE A 391 7.93 -3.60 -3.17
CA PHE A 391 7.50 -3.93 -1.81
C PHE A 391 7.58 -5.41 -1.44
N THR A 392 7.77 -6.34 -2.41
CA THR A 392 7.74 -7.78 -2.11
C THR A 392 8.76 -8.17 -1.05
N ARG A 393 9.99 -7.64 -1.09
CA ARG A 393 11.02 -7.97 -0.09
C ARG A 393 10.59 -7.59 1.33
N GLU A 394 10.17 -6.36 1.54
CA GLU A 394 9.78 -5.87 2.86
C GLU A 394 8.52 -6.56 3.37
N ASN A 395 7.57 -6.81 2.48
CA ASN A 395 6.39 -7.59 2.81
C ASN A 395 6.74 -9.03 3.17
N ALA A 396 7.72 -9.65 2.49
CA ALA A 396 8.21 -10.99 2.84
C ALA A 396 8.91 -11.02 4.19
N LEU A 397 9.69 -9.98 4.55
CA LEU A 397 10.32 -9.86 5.87
C LEU A 397 9.25 -9.79 6.98
N THR A 398 8.22 -8.98 6.78
CA THR A 398 7.09 -8.86 7.71
C THR A 398 6.37 -10.20 7.89
N VAL A 399 6.10 -10.91 6.79
CA VAL A 399 5.46 -12.22 6.82
C VAL A 399 6.36 -13.28 7.48
N ALA A 400 7.68 -13.22 7.24
CA ALA A 400 8.62 -14.14 7.89
C ALA A 400 8.63 -13.96 9.41
N LEU A 401 8.62 -12.71 9.88
CA LEU A 401 8.46 -12.42 11.30
C LEU A 401 7.15 -12.96 11.85
N SER A 402 6.03 -12.76 11.14
CA SER A 402 4.73 -13.28 11.55
C SER A 402 4.72 -14.81 11.64
N HIS A 403 5.33 -15.52 10.69
CA HIS A 403 5.49 -16.99 10.77
C HIS A 403 6.27 -17.44 12.00
N ILE A 404 7.22 -16.63 12.47
CA ILE A 404 8.07 -16.96 13.62
C ILE A 404 7.38 -16.59 14.95
N VAL A 405 6.77 -15.40 15.00
CA VAL A 405 6.26 -14.78 16.24
C VAL A 405 4.80 -15.14 16.50
N ASP A 406 3.93 -15.00 15.48
CA ASP A 406 2.50 -15.24 15.64
C ASP A 406 2.17 -16.73 15.63
N ALA A 407 3.06 -17.57 15.05
CA ALA A 407 2.93 -19.02 14.95
C ALA A 407 1.47 -19.49 14.70
N PRO A 408 0.78 -18.96 13.70
CA PRO A 408 -0.62 -19.30 13.44
C PRO A 408 -0.67 -20.78 13.05
N ARG A 409 -1.41 -21.55 13.86
CA ARG A 409 -1.51 -23.01 13.67
C ARG A 409 -2.54 -23.40 12.61
N ASP A 410 -3.46 -22.47 12.26
CA ASP A 410 -4.65 -22.75 11.43
C ASP A 410 -5.00 -21.58 10.50
N LEU A 411 -4.20 -21.35 9.44
CA LEU A 411 -4.55 -20.41 8.37
C LEU A 411 -4.62 -21.10 7.01
#